data_0a1fc79dbb492ef8d1ccd359c1346ee5
#
_entry.id   0a1fc79dbb492ef8d1ccd359c1346ee5
#
_cell.length_a   1.000
_cell.length_b   1.000
_cell.length_c   1.000
_cell.angle_alpha   90.00
_cell.angle_beta   90.00
_cell.angle_gamma   90.00
#
_symmetry.space_group_name_H-M   'P 1'
#
loop_
_entity.id
_entity.type
_entity.pdbx_description
1 polymer ?
#
loop_
_entity_poly.entity_id
_entity_poly.type
_entity_poly.pdbx_seq_one_letter_code
_entity_poly.pdbx_strand_id
1 'polypeptide(L)'
;MKIIETISNTRLLILMTALLMVSGISAFMTLPRAEDPVIINRYANITTSFPGASAERVETLVTEVIENKLRELSEVKLVSSTSRPGVSIVTLELNDTITEPEPVWSQARDKLSDIESILPAGSHSPDLDSDHTYAFTTIASLTWSGAGEPDRLTLGRYAKELAKRLRTLSGTEFVDEYGMPQEEIQISLRTADAAALGRSSANIAESLEGAD
;
A
#
# COMPACT_ATOMS: atom_id res chain seq x y z
N MET A 1 -23.44 -58.75 -8.01
CA MET A 1 -22.74 -59.65 -8.95
C MET A 1 -22.16 -58.95 -10.18
N LYS A 2 -22.81 -57.95 -10.77
CA LYS A 2 -22.29 -57.24 -11.98
C LYS A 2 -20.95 -56.47 -11.78
N ILE A 3 -20.66 -55.98 -10.61
CA ILE A 3 -19.40 -55.20 -10.31
C ILE A 3 -18.18 -56.14 -10.37
N ILE A 4 -18.31 -57.40 -9.90
CA ILE A 4 -17.22 -58.38 -9.88
C ILE A 4 -16.88 -58.86 -11.30
N GLU A 5 -17.88 -59.02 -12.18
CA GLU A 5 -17.67 -59.36 -13.59
C GLU A 5 -16.98 -58.22 -14.37
N THR A 6 -17.28 -56.97 -14.03
CA THR A 6 -16.65 -55.80 -14.63
C THR A 6 -15.17 -55.71 -14.26
N ILE A 7 -14.81 -56.03 -13.01
CA ILE A 7 -13.41 -56.02 -12.52
C ILE A 7 -12.62 -57.21 -13.10
N SER A 8 -13.29 -58.30 -13.45
CA SER A 8 -12.66 -59.48 -14.08
C SER A 8 -12.26 -59.28 -15.54
N ASN A 9 -12.73 -58.20 -16.18
CA ASN A 9 -12.38 -57.90 -17.55
C ASN A 9 -11.06 -57.07 -17.62
N THR A 10 -9.94 -57.72 -17.90
CA THR A 10 -8.60 -57.12 -17.95
C THR A 10 -8.51 -55.93 -18.87
N ARG A 11 -9.25 -55.87 -19.98
CA ARG A 11 -9.26 -54.74 -20.91
C ARG A 11 -9.90 -53.49 -20.27
N LEU A 12 -10.99 -53.70 -19.55
CA LEU A 12 -11.74 -52.64 -18.87
C LEU A 12 -10.94 -52.11 -17.68
N LEU A 13 -10.24 -52.99 -16.96
CA LEU A 13 -9.35 -52.63 -15.86
C LEU A 13 -8.17 -51.78 -16.35
N ILE A 14 -7.52 -52.16 -17.46
CA ILE A 14 -6.44 -51.37 -18.07
C ILE A 14 -6.94 -49.99 -18.49
N LEU A 15 -8.13 -49.93 -19.12
CA LEU A 15 -8.70 -48.65 -19.58
C LEU A 15 -9.03 -47.72 -18.41
N MET A 16 -9.63 -48.25 -17.34
CA MET A 16 -9.92 -47.49 -16.14
C MET A 16 -8.64 -46.99 -15.44
N THR A 17 -7.60 -47.83 -15.35
CA THR A 17 -6.33 -47.47 -14.77
C THR A 17 -5.64 -46.39 -15.60
N ALA A 18 -5.66 -46.49 -16.92
CA ALA A 18 -5.12 -45.47 -17.81
C ALA A 18 -5.87 -44.13 -17.68
N LEU A 19 -7.20 -44.17 -17.60
CA LEU A 19 -8.03 -43.00 -17.39
C LEU A 19 -7.72 -42.30 -16.05
N LEU A 20 -7.58 -43.07 -14.98
CA LEU A 20 -7.23 -42.57 -13.66
C LEU A 20 -5.81 -41.96 -13.65
N MET A 21 -4.85 -42.61 -14.34
CA MET A 21 -3.50 -42.02 -14.46
C MET A 21 -3.51 -40.70 -15.21
N VAL A 22 -4.17 -40.61 -16.35
CA VAL A 22 -4.26 -39.36 -17.13
C VAL A 22 -4.97 -38.29 -16.34
N SER A 23 -6.07 -38.62 -15.68
CA SER A 23 -6.79 -37.67 -14.80
C SER A 23 -5.93 -37.21 -13.62
N GLY A 24 -5.23 -38.14 -12.98
CA GLY A 24 -4.34 -37.82 -11.86
C GLY A 24 -3.16 -36.90 -12.27
N ILE A 25 -2.52 -37.18 -13.41
CA ILE A 25 -1.44 -36.34 -13.95
C ILE A 25 -1.99 -34.96 -14.34
N SER A 26 -3.15 -34.90 -14.99
CA SER A 26 -3.79 -33.63 -15.35
C SER A 26 -4.13 -32.83 -14.10
N ALA A 27 -4.72 -33.42 -13.08
CA ALA A 27 -5.03 -32.75 -11.82
C ALA A 27 -3.75 -32.25 -11.12
N PHE A 28 -2.69 -33.04 -11.09
CA PHE A 28 -1.41 -32.65 -10.51
C PHE A 28 -0.76 -31.45 -11.23
N MET A 29 -0.90 -31.37 -12.55
CA MET A 29 -0.37 -30.27 -13.35
C MET A 29 -1.19 -28.97 -13.20
N THR A 30 -2.49 -29.09 -12.92
CA THR A 30 -3.39 -27.93 -12.77
C THR A 30 -3.56 -27.47 -11.34
N LEU A 31 -3.10 -28.24 -10.35
CA LEU A 31 -3.21 -27.86 -8.96
C LEU A 31 -2.35 -26.60 -8.69
N PRO A 32 -2.96 -25.51 -8.20
CA PRO A 32 -2.18 -24.35 -7.77
C PRO A 32 -1.25 -24.76 -6.63
N ARG A 33 0.01 -24.43 -6.74
CA ARG A 33 1.02 -24.67 -5.70
C ARG A 33 1.24 -23.38 -4.95
N ALA A 34 0.84 -23.33 -3.69
CA ALA A 34 1.19 -22.29 -2.76
C ALA A 34 2.17 -22.88 -1.73
N GLU A 35 3.31 -22.26 -1.54
CA GLU A 35 4.30 -22.66 -0.53
C GLU A 35 3.82 -22.28 0.85
N ASP A 36 3.21 -21.09 0.96
CA ASP A 36 2.65 -20.57 2.20
C ASP A 36 1.13 -20.37 2.10
N PRO A 37 0.39 -20.53 3.21
CA PRO A 37 -1.03 -20.20 3.24
C PRO A 37 -1.24 -18.70 2.98
N VAL A 38 -2.27 -18.34 2.24
CA VAL A 38 -2.65 -16.94 2.04
C VAL A 38 -3.05 -16.35 3.39
N ILE A 39 -2.26 -15.41 3.89
CA ILE A 39 -2.58 -14.67 5.11
C ILE A 39 -3.53 -13.53 4.72
N ILE A 40 -4.76 -13.63 5.19
CA ILE A 40 -5.76 -12.57 4.96
C ILE A 40 -5.53 -11.48 6.01
N ASN A 41 -5.13 -10.30 5.56
CA ASN A 41 -5.02 -9.14 6.43
C ASN A 41 -6.40 -8.56 6.74
N ARG A 42 -6.79 -8.61 8.02
CA ARG A 42 -8.07 -8.08 8.53
C ARG A 42 -7.88 -6.83 9.39
N TYR A 43 -6.71 -6.23 9.32
CA TYR A 43 -6.36 -5.02 10.07
C TYR A 43 -6.07 -3.89 9.11
N ALA A 44 -6.54 -2.70 9.45
CA ALA A 44 -6.16 -1.46 8.79
C ALA A 44 -5.91 -0.37 9.84
N ASN A 45 -4.96 0.51 9.55
CA ASN A 45 -4.72 1.70 10.35
C ASN A 45 -5.21 2.94 9.62
N ILE A 46 -5.96 3.76 10.31
CA ILE A 46 -6.41 5.06 9.82
C ILE A 46 -5.64 6.13 10.57
N THR A 47 -4.83 6.88 9.84
CA THR A 47 -4.04 7.97 10.42
C THR A 47 -4.60 9.31 9.96
N THR A 48 -4.88 10.20 10.93
CA THR A 48 -5.38 11.55 10.67
C THR A 48 -4.54 12.57 11.41
N SER A 49 -3.91 13.47 10.67
CA SER A 49 -3.10 14.53 11.24
C SER A 49 -3.96 15.76 11.53
N PHE A 50 -3.81 16.33 12.75
CA PHE A 50 -4.43 17.59 13.17
C PHE A 50 -3.40 18.46 13.88
N PRO A 51 -2.51 19.14 13.14
CA PRO A 51 -1.40 19.89 13.68
C PRO A 51 -1.85 20.98 14.67
N GLY A 52 -1.13 21.11 15.80
CA GLY A 52 -1.39 22.11 16.83
C GLY A 52 -2.54 21.77 17.79
N ALA A 53 -3.22 20.63 17.63
CA ALA A 53 -4.26 20.20 18.57
C ALA A 53 -3.64 19.42 19.75
N SER A 54 -4.20 19.57 20.96
CA SER A 54 -3.89 18.68 22.09
C SER A 54 -4.50 17.29 21.88
N ALA A 55 -4.05 16.28 22.64
CA ALA A 55 -4.57 14.93 22.55
C ALA A 55 -6.10 14.88 22.79
N GLU A 56 -6.62 15.62 23.77
CA GLU A 56 -8.06 15.68 24.08
C GLU A 56 -8.88 16.28 22.93
N ARG A 57 -8.30 17.30 22.24
CA ARG A 57 -8.97 17.89 21.07
C ARG A 57 -8.95 16.93 19.88
N VAL A 58 -7.84 16.22 19.66
CA VAL A 58 -7.75 15.18 18.64
C VAL A 58 -8.78 14.10 18.92
N GLU A 59 -8.88 13.64 20.18
CA GLU A 59 -9.85 12.64 20.62
C GLU A 59 -11.27 13.04 20.26
N THR A 60 -11.72 14.19 20.79
CA THR A 60 -13.12 14.59 20.68
C THR A 60 -13.52 15.02 19.27
N LEU A 61 -12.63 15.68 18.53
CA LEU A 61 -13.00 16.29 17.25
C LEU A 61 -12.66 15.42 16.03
N VAL A 62 -11.75 14.46 16.20
CA VAL A 62 -11.28 13.62 15.07
C VAL A 62 -11.52 12.15 15.37
N THR A 63 -10.95 11.64 16.46
CA THR A 63 -10.95 10.20 16.74
C THR A 63 -12.36 9.67 16.96
N GLU A 64 -13.16 10.28 17.85
CA GLU A 64 -14.56 9.87 18.11
C GLU A 64 -15.42 9.92 16.85
N VAL A 65 -15.23 10.91 15.99
CA VAL A 65 -15.98 11.04 14.73
C VAL A 65 -15.68 9.88 13.80
N ILE A 66 -14.39 9.55 13.64
CA ILE A 66 -13.93 8.43 12.81
C ILE A 66 -14.42 7.10 13.36
N GLU A 67 -14.24 6.85 14.67
CA GLU A 67 -14.69 5.62 15.31
C GLU A 67 -16.19 5.38 15.15
N ASN A 68 -17.00 6.41 15.42
CA ASN A 68 -18.45 6.30 15.31
C ASN A 68 -18.88 5.97 13.89
N LYS A 69 -18.20 6.55 12.88
CA LYS A 69 -18.50 6.28 11.48
C LYS A 69 -18.09 4.86 11.07
N LEU A 70 -16.95 4.39 11.53
CA LEU A 70 -16.47 3.04 11.22
C LEU A 70 -17.27 1.94 11.93
N ARG A 71 -17.82 2.20 13.11
CA ARG A 71 -18.72 1.27 13.81
C ARG A 71 -20.06 1.04 13.11
N GLU A 72 -20.41 1.83 12.09
CA GLU A 72 -21.57 1.57 11.23
C GLU A 72 -21.38 0.35 10.31
N LEU A 73 -20.13 -0.11 10.11
CA LEU A 73 -19.83 -1.27 9.28
C LEU A 73 -20.07 -2.56 10.08
N SER A 74 -20.95 -3.44 9.57
CA SER A 74 -21.32 -4.71 10.22
C SER A 74 -20.18 -5.73 10.26
N GLU A 75 -19.23 -5.60 9.35
CA GLU A 75 -18.05 -6.45 9.19
C GLU A 75 -16.95 -6.16 10.21
N VAL A 76 -17.08 -5.04 10.95
CA VAL A 76 -16.11 -4.61 11.95
C VAL A 76 -16.27 -5.41 13.23
N LYS A 77 -15.17 -6.01 13.71
CA LYS A 77 -15.07 -6.73 14.97
C LYS A 77 -14.66 -5.81 16.11
N LEU A 78 -13.64 -4.99 15.87
CA LEU A 78 -13.07 -4.12 16.89
C LEU A 78 -12.56 -2.82 16.25
N VAL A 79 -12.82 -1.71 16.91
CA VAL A 79 -12.18 -0.42 16.64
C VAL A 79 -11.41 -0.04 17.89
N SER A 80 -10.13 0.19 17.77
CA SER A 80 -9.26 0.71 18.82
C SER A 80 -8.53 1.95 18.34
N SER A 81 -8.28 2.90 19.21
CA SER A 81 -7.67 4.15 18.84
C SER A 81 -6.62 4.64 19.81
N THR A 82 -5.77 5.51 19.32
CA THR A 82 -4.78 6.25 20.12
C THR A 82 -4.73 7.69 19.64
N SER A 83 -5.10 8.62 20.52
CA SER A 83 -5.01 10.05 20.27
C SER A 83 -3.76 10.63 20.90
N ARG A 84 -2.94 11.31 20.10
CA ARG A 84 -1.73 12.02 20.52
C ARG A 84 -1.83 13.50 20.11
N PRO A 85 -1.01 14.39 20.68
CA PRO A 85 -0.95 15.76 20.20
C PRO A 85 -0.65 15.81 18.69
N GLY A 86 -1.59 16.37 17.92
CA GLY A 86 -1.47 16.54 16.48
C GLY A 86 -1.79 15.33 15.62
N VAL A 87 -2.11 14.14 16.17
CA VAL A 87 -2.39 12.94 15.36
C VAL A 87 -3.39 11.99 16.03
N SER A 88 -4.33 11.48 15.26
CA SER A 88 -5.22 10.36 15.57
C SER A 88 -4.76 9.12 14.82
N ILE A 89 -4.73 7.99 15.49
CA ILE A 89 -4.47 6.67 14.90
C ILE A 89 -5.61 5.76 15.34
N VAL A 90 -6.41 5.30 14.38
CA VAL A 90 -7.52 4.38 14.61
C VAL A 90 -7.20 3.06 13.93
N THR A 91 -7.20 1.96 14.68
CA THR A 91 -6.99 0.61 14.15
C THR A 91 -8.34 -0.09 14.03
N LEU A 92 -8.61 -0.59 12.85
CA LEU A 92 -9.82 -1.33 12.49
C LEU A 92 -9.50 -2.81 12.34
N GLU A 93 -10.23 -3.66 13.05
CA GLU A 93 -10.16 -5.13 12.91
C GLU A 93 -11.49 -5.64 12.37
N LEU A 94 -11.43 -6.43 11.29
CA LEU A 94 -12.59 -7.08 10.70
C LEU A 94 -12.88 -8.43 11.36
N ASN A 95 -14.11 -8.91 11.20
CA ASN A 95 -14.53 -10.24 11.67
C ASN A 95 -13.70 -11.35 11.03
N ASP A 96 -13.40 -12.39 11.80
CA ASP A 96 -12.58 -13.54 11.39
C ASP A 96 -13.18 -14.33 10.21
N THR A 97 -14.48 -14.18 9.98
CA THR A 97 -15.23 -14.82 8.89
C THR A 97 -15.01 -14.16 7.53
N ILE A 98 -14.43 -12.96 7.49
CA ILE A 98 -14.18 -12.22 6.25
C ILE A 98 -13.00 -12.86 5.53
N THR A 99 -13.25 -13.40 4.34
CA THR A 99 -12.24 -14.01 3.45
C THR A 99 -11.74 -13.05 2.38
N GLU A 100 -12.52 -12.03 2.04
CA GLU A 100 -12.19 -10.99 1.08
C GLU A 100 -12.36 -9.62 1.75
N PRO A 101 -11.30 -9.05 2.35
CA PRO A 101 -11.40 -7.80 3.09
C PRO A 101 -11.47 -6.54 2.21
N GLU A 102 -11.00 -6.59 0.96
CA GLU A 102 -10.90 -5.42 0.08
C GLU A 102 -12.23 -4.69 -0.18
N PRO A 103 -13.36 -5.37 -0.39
CA PRO A 103 -14.66 -4.68 -0.49
C PRO A 103 -15.03 -3.92 0.79
N VAL A 104 -14.64 -4.44 1.96
CA VAL A 104 -14.90 -3.79 3.26
C VAL A 104 -13.99 -2.57 3.43
N TRP A 105 -12.72 -2.68 3.02
CA TRP A 105 -11.80 -1.54 3.02
C TRP A 105 -12.26 -0.43 2.09
N SER A 106 -12.82 -0.77 0.92
CA SER A 106 -13.42 0.22 0.03
C SER A 106 -14.60 0.94 0.69
N GLN A 107 -15.49 0.22 1.35
CA GLN A 107 -16.60 0.82 2.11
C GLN A 107 -16.09 1.70 3.27
N ALA A 108 -15.02 1.28 3.95
CA ALA A 108 -14.42 2.09 5.00
C ALA A 108 -13.86 3.41 4.45
N ARG A 109 -13.18 3.38 3.29
CA ARG A 109 -12.71 4.60 2.61
C ARG A 109 -13.86 5.52 2.22
N ASP A 110 -14.96 4.98 1.70
CA ASP A 110 -16.17 5.77 1.38
C ASP A 110 -16.75 6.43 2.64
N LYS A 111 -16.84 5.69 3.75
CA LYS A 111 -17.31 6.21 5.04
C LYS A 111 -16.39 7.30 5.60
N LEU A 112 -15.07 7.18 5.42
CA LEU A 112 -14.10 8.20 5.84
C LEU A 112 -14.22 9.46 4.98
N SER A 113 -14.44 9.31 3.68
CA SER A 113 -14.68 10.44 2.78
C SER A 113 -15.97 11.22 3.14
N ASP A 114 -17.04 10.52 3.55
CA ASP A 114 -18.29 11.16 3.98
C ASP A 114 -18.09 12.13 5.17
N ILE A 115 -17.14 11.83 6.05
CA ILE A 115 -16.90 12.65 7.25
C ILE A 115 -15.84 13.74 7.07
N GLU A 116 -15.14 13.80 5.96
CA GLU A 116 -14.09 14.82 5.72
C GLU A 116 -14.61 16.25 5.94
N SER A 117 -15.86 16.51 5.51
CA SER A 117 -16.50 17.83 5.68
C SER A 117 -16.90 18.15 7.13
N ILE A 118 -16.95 17.14 8.00
CA ILE A 118 -17.35 17.27 9.42
C ILE A 118 -16.10 17.47 10.29
N LEU A 119 -14.93 17.01 9.81
CA LEU A 119 -13.69 17.16 10.53
C LEU A 119 -13.29 18.63 10.67
N PRO A 120 -12.55 19.01 11.73
CA PRO A 120 -12.21 20.39 12.00
C PRO A 120 -11.30 20.99 10.92
N ALA A 121 -11.48 22.27 10.63
CA ALA A 121 -10.59 23.00 9.74
C ALA A 121 -9.14 22.92 10.23
N GLY A 122 -8.22 22.51 9.33
CA GLY A 122 -6.80 22.29 9.64
C GLY A 122 -6.45 20.84 9.99
N SER A 123 -7.41 19.92 10.07
CA SER A 123 -7.09 18.50 10.00
C SER A 123 -6.86 18.06 8.55
N HIS A 124 -6.02 17.05 8.36
CA HIS A 124 -5.86 16.40 7.07
C HIS A 124 -6.94 15.31 6.89
N SER A 125 -7.16 14.89 5.65
CA SER A 125 -8.04 13.76 5.35
C SER A 125 -7.53 12.48 6.03
N PRO A 126 -8.44 11.63 6.55
CA PRO A 126 -8.07 10.33 7.10
C PRO A 126 -7.43 9.45 6.02
N ASP A 127 -6.27 8.91 6.30
CA ASP A 127 -5.55 7.98 5.44
C ASP A 127 -5.70 6.55 5.96
N LEU A 128 -6.36 5.69 5.18
CA LEU A 128 -6.57 4.28 5.52
C LEU A 128 -5.51 3.42 4.84
N ASP A 129 -4.64 2.85 5.64
CA ASP A 129 -3.63 1.89 5.24
C ASP A 129 -4.03 0.47 5.67
N SER A 130 -4.34 -0.38 4.70
CA SER A 130 -4.67 -1.80 4.85
C SER A 130 -3.54 -2.73 4.41
N ASP A 131 -2.44 -2.18 3.91
CA ASP A 131 -1.44 -2.92 3.14
C ASP A 131 -0.18 -3.32 3.95
N HIS A 132 -0.33 -3.58 5.25
CA HIS A 132 0.81 -3.86 6.15
C HIS A 132 1.45 -5.25 6.01
N THR A 133 1.00 -6.11 5.10
CA THR A 133 1.39 -7.53 5.06
C THR A 133 2.21 -7.95 3.85
N TYR A 134 2.80 -7.01 3.11
CA TYR A 134 3.66 -7.39 2.00
C TYR A 134 5.00 -7.95 2.50
N ALA A 135 5.26 -9.22 2.16
CA ALA A 135 6.59 -9.78 2.24
C ALA A 135 7.33 -9.51 0.93
N PHE A 136 8.39 -8.71 0.98
CA PHE A 136 9.21 -8.48 -0.20
C PHE A 136 9.95 -9.77 -0.58
N THR A 137 9.66 -10.29 -1.77
CA THR A 137 10.35 -11.48 -2.31
C THR A 137 11.78 -11.20 -2.73
N THR A 138 12.08 -9.94 -3.06
CA THR A 138 13.41 -9.52 -3.52
C THR A 138 13.71 -8.10 -3.04
N ILE A 139 14.89 -7.92 -2.49
CA ILE A 139 15.43 -6.60 -2.13
C ILE A 139 16.66 -6.36 -3.01
N ALA A 140 16.60 -5.33 -3.87
CA ALA A 140 17.72 -4.92 -4.70
C ALA A 140 18.40 -3.68 -4.09
N SER A 141 19.71 -3.74 -3.90
CA SER A 141 20.50 -2.61 -3.41
C SER A 141 21.37 -2.03 -4.52
N LEU A 142 21.25 -0.73 -4.75
CA LEU A 142 22.11 0.01 -5.67
C LEU A 142 23.21 0.71 -4.87
N THR A 143 24.47 0.41 -5.19
CA THR A 143 25.62 0.98 -4.51
C THR A 143 26.55 1.68 -5.51
N TRP A 144 27.22 2.74 -5.05
CA TRP A 144 28.22 3.45 -5.84
C TRP A 144 29.54 2.68 -5.80
N SER A 145 30.07 2.33 -6.97
CA SER A 145 31.38 1.66 -7.08
C SER A 145 32.46 2.54 -7.74
N GLY A 146 32.12 3.78 -8.12
CA GLY A 146 33.07 4.73 -8.72
C GLY A 146 34.02 5.35 -7.70
N ALA A 147 35.14 5.92 -8.19
CA ALA A 147 36.02 6.71 -7.35
C ALA A 147 35.39 8.06 -7.02
N GLY A 148 35.47 8.48 -5.76
CA GLY A 148 34.94 9.76 -5.28
C GLY A 148 33.67 9.61 -4.43
N GLU A 149 33.07 10.75 -4.08
CA GLU A 149 31.82 10.77 -3.32
C GLU A 149 30.65 10.18 -4.15
N PRO A 150 29.76 9.43 -3.51
CA PRO A 150 28.59 8.86 -4.19
C PRO A 150 27.67 9.95 -4.75
N ASP A 151 27.42 9.92 -6.04
CA ASP A 151 26.37 10.73 -6.65
C ASP A 151 24.98 10.10 -6.37
N ARG A 152 24.34 10.58 -5.32
CA ARG A 152 23.05 10.08 -4.85
C ARG A 152 21.93 10.37 -5.85
N LEU A 153 22.00 11.48 -6.58
CA LEU A 153 20.99 11.84 -7.58
C LEU A 153 21.04 10.87 -8.76
N THR A 154 22.24 10.57 -9.25
CA THR A 154 22.41 9.58 -10.30
C THR A 154 21.95 8.19 -9.85
N LEU A 155 22.29 7.75 -8.62
CA LEU A 155 21.79 6.51 -8.07
C LEU A 155 20.26 6.49 -7.98
N GLY A 156 19.64 7.58 -7.52
CA GLY A 156 18.19 7.72 -7.46
C GLY A 156 17.51 7.59 -8.82
N ARG A 157 18.08 8.19 -9.87
CA ARG A 157 17.56 8.05 -11.24
C ARG A 157 17.66 6.62 -11.75
N TYR A 158 18.76 5.93 -11.47
CA TYR A 158 18.90 4.51 -11.81
C TYR A 158 17.91 3.64 -11.01
N ALA A 159 17.67 3.94 -9.74
CA ALA A 159 16.69 3.23 -8.93
C ALA A 159 15.28 3.37 -9.51
N LYS A 160 14.85 4.59 -9.87
CA LYS A 160 13.56 4.85 -10.53
C LYS A 160 13.43 4.10 -11.85
N GLU A 161 14.46 4.10 -12.67
CA GLU A 161 14.43 3.37 -13.94
C GLU A 161 14.37 1.86 -13.73
N LEU A 162 15.10 1.33 -12.73
CA LEU A 162 15.03 -0.08 -12.35
C LEU A 162 13.63 -0.43 -11.85
N ALA A 163 13.07 0.35 -10.93
CA ALA A 163 11.72 0.14 -10.42
C ALA A 163 10.67 0.14 -11.53
N LYS A 164 10.78 1.08 -12.48
CA LYS A 164 9.91 1.14 -13.66
C LYS A 164 9.98 -0.15 -14.48
N ARG A 165 11.19 -0.69 -14.71
CA ARG A 165 11.36 -1.94 -15.45
C ARG A 165 10.82 -3.13 -14.67
N LEU A 166 11.07 -3.20 -13.37
CA LEU A 166 10.55 -4.26 -12.52
C LEU A 166 9.02 -4.30 -12.50
N ARG A 167 8.34 -3.14 -12.46
CA ARG A 167 6.88 -3.04 -12.53
C ARG A 167 6.29 -3.60 -13.85
N THR A 168 7.08 -3.69 -14.92
CA THR A 168 6.61 -4.23 -16.21
C THR A 168 6.77 -5.76 -16.31
N LEU A 169 7.42 -6.40 -15.35
CA LEU A 169 7.59 -7.86 -15.35
C LEU A 169 6.28 -8.53 -14.95
N SER A 170 5.93 -9.59 -15.67
CA SER A 170 4.76 -10.40 -15.33
C SER A 170 4.94 -11.05 -13.96
N GLY A 171 3.95 -10.92 -13.08
CA GLY A 171 3.99 -11.43 -11.72
C GLY A 171 4.56 -10.46 -10.69
N THR A 172 4.96 -9.24 -11.09
CA THR A 172 5.29 -8.18 -10.14
C THR A 172 4.00 -7.49 -9.70
N GLU A 173 3.67 -7.60 -8.45
CA GLU A 173 2.51 -6.95 -7.83
C GLU A 173 2.86 -5.54 -7.37
N PHE A 174 4.02 -5.39 -6.74
CA PHE A 174 4.40 -4.16 -6.08
C PHE A 174 5.92 -3.94 -6.13
N VAL A 175 6.34 -2.69 -6.29
CA VAL A 175 7.76 -2.27 -6.20
C VAL A 175 7.83 -0.99 -5.42
N ASP A 176 8.50 -1.04 -4.27
CA ASP A 176 8.76 0.12 -3.42
C ASP A 176 10.20 0.60 -3.52
N GLU A 177 10.42 1.89 -3.31
CA GLU A 177 11.70 2.56 -3.47
C GLU A 177 12.09 3.24 -2.15
N TYR A 178 13.20 2.80 -1.55
CA TYR A 178 13.70 3.35 -0.30
C TYR A 178 14.98 4.16 -0.50
N GLY A 179 15.17 5.18 0.35
CA GLY A 179 16.39 5.96 0.36
C GLY A 179 16.56 6.91 -0.82
N MET A 180 15.46 7.26 -1.48
CA MET A 180 15.48 8.20 -2.60
C MET A 180 15.89 9.60 -2.11
N PRO A 181 16.89 10.25 -2.75
CA PRO A 181 17.24 11.62 -2.43
C PRO A 181 16.10 12.57 -2.87
N GLN A 182 15.82 13.56 -2.05
CA GLN A 182 14.97 14.67 -2.48
C GLN A 182 15.80 15.59 -3.38
N GLU A 183 15.33 15.84 -4.57
CA GLU A 183 15.95 16.81 -5.48
C GLU A 183 15.39 18.20 -5.15
N GLU A 184 16.27 19.16 -4.92
CA GLU A 184 15.91 20.56 -4.79
C GLU A 184 16.71 21.41 -5.78
N ILE A 185 16.12 22.45 -6.29
CA ILE A 185 16.80 23.45 -7.11
C ILE A 185 17.07 24.66 -6.22
N GLN A 186 18.30 24.81 -5.76
CA GLN A 186 18.69 25.97 -4.96
C GLN A 186 19.14 27.12 -5.88
N ILE A 187 18.36 28.18 -5.92
CA ILE A 187 18.69 29.39 -6.68
C ILE A 187 19.28 30.44 -5.73
N SER A 188 20.59 30.65 -5.83
CA SER A 188 21.30 31.67 -5.05
C SER A 188 21.49 32.95 -5.87
N LEU A 189 20.97 34.05 -5.36
CA LEU A 189 21.13 35.38 -5.99
C LEU A 189 22.11 36.23 -5.18
N ARG A 190 23.07 36.79 -5.90
CA ARG A 190 23.93 37.83 -5.29
C ARG A 190 23.15 39.13 -5.19
N THR A 191 23.20 39.76 -4.01
CA THR A 191 22.45 41.00 -3.71
C THR A 191 22.74 42.12 -4.71
N ALA A 192 23.99 42.19 -5.22
CA ALA A 192 24.39 43.19 -6.22
C ALA A 192 23.67 42.98 -7.56
N ASP A 193 23.50 41.73 -7.99
CA ASP A 193 22.83 41.39 -9.24
C ASP A 193 21.30 41.58 -9.16
N ALA A 194 20.71 41.27 -8.01
CA ALA A 194 19.30 41.55 -7.74
C ALA A 194 19.02 43.07 -7.74
N ALA A 195 19.89 43.87 -7.15
CA ALA A 195 19.78 45.30 -7.18
C ALA A 195 19.95 45.89 -8.59
N ALA A 196 20.86 45.33 -9.40
CA ALA A 196 21.04 45.72 -10.81
C ALA A 196 19.84 45.44 -11.67
N LEU A 197 19.08 44.35 -11.36
CA LEU A 197 17.84 43.98 -12.03
C LEU A 197 16.61 44.79 -11.52
N GLY A 198 16.78 45.60 -10.45
CA GLY A 198 15.69 46.35 -9.84
C GLY A 198 14.57 45.47 -9.26
N ARG A 199 14.87 44.23 -8.93
CA ARG A 199 13.91 43.29 -8.37
C ARG A 199 14.33 42.83 -6.98
N SER A 200 13.35 42.71 -6.09
CA SER A 200 13.57 42.11 -4.78
C SER A 200 13.62 40.60 -4.88
N SER A 201 14.24 39.90 -3.93
CA SER A 201 14.24 38.44 -3.84
C SER A 201 12.82 37.87 -3.78
N ALA A 202 11.86 38.56 -3.18
CA ALA A 202 10.48 38.20 -3.13
C ALA A 202 9.81 38.16 -4.52
N ASN A 203 10.05 39.23 -5.31
CA ASN A 203 9.47 39.29 -6.69
C ASN A 203 10.07 38.25 -7.63
N ILE A 204 11.31 37.80 -7.36
CA ILE A 204 11.95 36.74 -8.14
C ILE A 204 11.39 35.38 -7.71
N ALA A 205 11.17 35.14 -6.42
CA ALA A 205 10.51 33.95 -5.92
C ALA A 205 9.09 33.79 -6.50
N GLU A 206 8.29 34.85 -6.47
CA GLU A 206 6.94 34.86 -7.05
C GLU A 206 6.94 34.58 -8.56
N SER A 207 7.95 35.09 -9.29
CA SER A 207 8.08 34.80 -10.73
C SER A 207 8.51 33.37 -11.04
N LEU A 208 9.17 32.69 -10.10
CA LEU A 208 9.58 31.29 -10.21
C LEU A 208 8.42 30.33 -9.85
N GLU A 209 7.64 30.66 -8.82
CA GLU A 209 6.43 29.90 -8.46
C GLU A 209 5.37 29.90 -9.58
N GLY A 210 5.33 30.92 -10.39
CA GLY A 210 4.40 31.02 -11.53
C GLY A 210 4.92 30.37 -12.83
N ALA A 211 6.13 29.83 -12.82
CA ALA A 211 6.77 29.25 -14.00
C ALA A 211 6.83 27.69 -13.97
N ASP A 212 6.26 27.07 -12.92
CA ASP A 212 6.23 25.61 -12.71
C ASP A 212 4.96 24.96 -13.29
#